data_b3cbfeb2f3ddd22c47d4891bd1f08fa2
#
_entry.id   b3cbfeb2f3ddd22c47d4891bd1f08fa2
#
_cell.length_a   1.000
_cell.length_b   1.000
_cell.length_c   1.000
_cell.angle_alpha   90.00
_cell.angle_beta   90.00
_cell.angle_gamma   90.00
#
_symmetry.space_group_name_H-M   'P 1'
#
loop_
_entity.id
_entity.type
_entity.pdbx_description
1 polymer ?
#
loop_
_entity_poly.entity_id
_entity_poly.type
_entity_poly.pdbx_seq_one_letter_code
_entity_poly.pdbx_strand_id
1 'polypeptide(L)'
;QMRLLAAAIVWVANAHYRAPQLAAYFDGAEVEVLTEAPTILDMGGGLRNAAPALGAGTGWTMNPDVIWKGPNPRGIVLDAWQPERMEALLLCVPMARALERDGPGDFTLGPDGALTPDGNHVYGGVQIIKLARRLAQPAGPFPIQPLWEEMRRDGTLFGAEYPGQWCDVGHPAGIA
;
A
#
# COMPACT_ATOMS: atom_id res chain seq x y z
N GLN A 1 -10.54 -21.05 -19.29
CA GLN A 1 -10.21 -21.53 -17.94
C GLN A 1 -8.71 -21.32 -17.74
N MET A 2 -8.28 -20.14 -17.30
CA MET A 2 -6.93 -19.93 -16.78
C MET A 2 -6.86 -20.57 -15.39
N ARG A 3 -6.21 -21.73 -15.29
CA ARG A 3 -5.71 -22.20 -13.99
C ARG A 3 -4.70 -21.16 -13.51
N LEU A 4 -5.06 -20.34 -12.54
CA LEU A 4 -4.10 -19.68 -11.68
C LEU A 4 -3.28 -20.80 -11.04
N LEU A 5 -2.06 -21.01 -11.53
CA LEU A 5 -1.04 -21.69 -10.75
C LEU A 5 -0.98 -20.89 -9.45
N ALA A 6 -1.25 -21.53 -8.33
CA ALA A 6 -1.11 -20.96 -7.01
C ALA A 6 0.38 -20.58 -6.84
N ALA A 7 0.75 -19.40 -7.27
CA ALA A 7 2.02 -18.82 -6.88
C ALA A 7 1.98 -18.72 -5.35
N ALA A 8 2.99 -19.24 -4.70
CA ALA A 8 3.11 -19.12 -3.26
C ALA A 8 3.04 -17.64 -2.91
N ILE A 9 2.08 -17.26 -2.07
CA ILE A 9 1.98 -15.89 -1.59
C ILE A 9 3.08 -15.73 -0.54
N VAL A 10 4.03 -14.85 -0.82
CA VAL A 10 5.07 -14.48 0.15
C VAL A 10 4.55 -13.29 0.94
N TRP A 11 4.50 -13.41 2.25
CA TRP A 11 4.16 -12.34 3.16
C TRP A 11 5.42 -11.76 3.77
N VAL A 12 5.55 -10.45 3.75
CA VAL A 12 6.67 -9.72 4.35
C VAL A 12 6.13 -8.66 5.28
N ALA A 13 6.67 -8.59 6.49
CA ALA A 13 6.39 -7.54 7.46
C ALA A 13 7.67 -6.74 7.74
N ASN A 14 7.68 -5.46 7.37
CA ASN A 14 8.77 -4.56 7.75
C ASN A 14 8.62 -4.15 9.21
N ALA A 15 9.72 -4.17 9.96
CA ALA A 15 9.73 -3.88 11.38
C ALA A 15 10.94 -3.04 11.76
N HIS A 16 10.72 -1.90 12.43
CA HIS A 16 11.76 -1.09 13.02
C HIS A 16 11.61 -1.05 14.55
N TYR A 17 10.58 -0.37 15.03
CA TYR A 17 10.29 -0.30 16.46
C TYR A 17 9.81 -1.66 16.99
N ARG A 18 10.47 -2.15 18.05
CA ARG A 18 10.17 -3.46 18.65
C ARG A 18 10.19 -4.65 17.68
N ALA A 19 11.05 -4.60 16.66
CA ALA A 19 11.18 -5.66 15.66
C ALA A 19 11.29 -7.08 16.27
N PRO A 20 12.03 -7.34 17.36
CA PRO A 20 12.07 -8.66 17.99
C PRO A 20 10.71 -9.15 18.52
N GLN A 21 9.83 -8.26 18.96
CA GLN A 21 8.48 -8.64 19.42
C GLN A 21 7.61 -9.05 18.24
N LEU A 22 7.70 -8.33 17.10
CA LEU A 22 6.97 -8.67 15.90
C LEU A 22 7.48 -10.00 15.32
N ALA A 23 8.79 -10.22 15.29
CA ALA A 23 9.38 -11.47 14.86
C ALA A 23 8.91 -12.66 15.73
N ALA A 24 8.88 -12.49 17.05
CA ALA A 24 8.36 -13.50 17.97
C ALA A 24 6.85 -13.76 17.77
N TYR A 25 6.06 -12.74 17.43
CA TYR A 25 4.62 -12.89 17.15
C TYR A 25 4.36 -13.72 15.89
N PHE A 26 5.20 -13.56 14.87
CA PHE A 26 5.09 -14.30 13.61
C PHE A 26 5.91 -15.60 13.58
N ASP A 27 6.51 -16.01 14.71
CA ASP A 27 7.25 -17.25 14.78
C ASP A 27 6.35 -18.43 14.42
N GLY A 28 6.78 -19.26 13.48
CA GLY A 28 5.99 -20.36 12.93
C GLY A 28 4.88 -19.96 11.93
N ALA A 29 4.69 -18.67 11.62
CA ALA A 29 3.80 -18.21 10.56
C ALA A 29 4.55 -18.10 9.22
N GLU A 30 3.79 -18.15 8.10
CA GLU A 30 4.34 -17.94 6.75
C GLU A 30 4.55 -16.43 6.45
N VAL A 31 5.22 -15.71 7.38
CA VAL A 31 5.52 -14.27 7.27
C VAL A 31 6.99 -14.06 7.53
N GLU A 32 7.69 -13.47 6.56
CA GLU A 32 9.07 -13.04 6.72
C GLU A 32 9.11 -11.66 7.39
N VAL A 33 9.73 -11.55 8.57
CA VAL A 33 9.90 -10.26 9.25
C VAL A 33 11.25 -9.67 8.89
N LEU A 34 11.23 -8.53 8.20
CA LEU A 34 12.42 -7.79 7.81
C LEU A 34 12.66 -6.63 8.78
N THR A 35 13.76 -6.74 9.56
CA THR A 35 14.16 -5.67 10.47
C THR A 35 14.82 -4.52 9.71
N GLU A 36 14.28 -3.33 9.88
CA GLU A 36 14.85 -2.09 9.37
C GLU A 36 15.80 -1.50 10.42
N ALA A 37 17.09 -1.46 10.09
CA ALA A 37 18.12 -0.93 10.99
C ALA A 37 19.26 -0.27 10.19
N PRO A 38 19.91 0.78 10.72
CA PRO A 38 19.63 1.42 12.01
C PRO A 38 18.43 2.39 11.98
N THR A 39 17.90 2.67 10.78
CA THR A 39 16.89 3.72 10.54
C THR A 39 15.64 3.12 9.91
N ILE A 40 14.47 3.66 10.25
CA ILE A 40 13.21 3.35 9.57
C ILE A 40 13.32 3.75 8.09
N LEU A 41 12.85 2.88 7.21
CA LEU A 41 13.03 3.05 5.76
C LEU A 41 11.91 3.82 5.07
N ASP A 42 10.81 4.09 5.77
CA ASP A 42 9.58 4.61 5.18
C ASP A 42 8.97 3.63 4.15
N MET A 43 7.80 3.95 3.61
CA MET A 43 7.05 3.02 2.75
C MET A 43 7.80 2.64 1.47
N GLY A 44 8.42 3.60 0.79
CA GLY A 44 9.18 3.35 -0.43
C GLY A 44 10.43 2.52 -0.18
N GLY A 45 11.22 2.91 0.82
CA GLY A 45 12.43 2.19 1.22
C GLY A 45 12.14 0.80 1.78
N GLY A 46 11.08 0.65 2.59
CA GLY A 46 10.61 -0.64 3.10
C GLY A 46 10.19 -1.59 1.98
N LEU A 47 9.44 -1.09 1.00
CA LEU A 47 9.06 -1.85 -0.18
C LEU A 47 10.30 -2.25 -1.03
N ARG A 48 11.28 -1.36 -1.13
CA ARG A 48 12.57 -1.64 -1.78
C ARG A 48 13.37 -2.72 -1.04
N ASN A 49 13.37 -2.65 0.30
CA ASN A 49 14.05 -3.62 1.16
C ASN A 49 13.42 -5.03 1.07
N ALA A 50 12.11 -5.11 0.92
CA ALA A 50 11.37 -6.36 0.73
C ALA A 50 11.55 -7.00 -0.67
N ALA A 51 12.17 -6.29 -1.62
CA ALA A 51 12.33 -6.74 -3.01
C ALA A 51 12.94 -8.13 -3.19
N PRO A 52 14.01 -8.51 -2.45
CA PRO A 52 14.61 -9.85 -2.59
C PRO A 52 13.61 -10.98 -2.28
N ALA A 53 12.75 -10.79 -1.28
CA ALA A 53 11.73 -11.75 -0.90
C ALA A 53 10.51 -11.75 -1.86
N LEU A 54 10.07 -10.55 -2.29
CA LEU A 54 8.87 -10.37 -3.11
C LEU A 54 9.10 -10.61 -4.61
N GLY A 55 10.35 -10.56 -5.08
CA GLY A 55 10.67 -10.62 -6.51
C GLY A 55 10.30 -9.33 -7.27
N ALA A 56 10.37 -9.38 -8.60
CA ALA A 56 10.16 -8.22 -9.48
C ALA A 56 8.71 -8.10 -10.03
N GLY A 57 7.81 -8.97 -9.63
CA GLY A 57 6.44 -9.03 -10.13
C GLY A 57 5.53 -7.92 -9.62
N THR A 58 4.28 -8.27 -9.40
CA THR A 58 3.27 -7.39 -8.79
C THR A 58 3.14 -7.77 -7.32
N GLY A 59 3.17 -6.77 -6.46
CA GLY A 59 3.01 -6.93 -5.02
C GLY A 59 1.84 -6.13 -4.47
N TRP A 60 1.51 -6.41 -3.21
CA TRP A 60 0.55 -5.68 -2.40
C TRP A 60 1.28 -4.97 -1.28
N THR A 61 0.78 -3.81 -0.89
CA THR A 61 1.12 -3.23 0.39
C THR A 61 -0.14 -2.94 1.19
N MET A 62 -0.05 -3.10 2.49
CA MET A 62 -1.13 -2.80 3.43
C MET A 62 -0.55 -2.12 4.67
N ASN A 63 -1.10 -0.98 5.02
CA ASN A 63 -0.78 -0.30 6.26
C ASN A 63 -1.46 -1.05 7.42
N PRO A 64 -0.78 -1.27 8.56
CA PRO A 64 -1.32 -2.00 9.70
C PRO A 64 -2.18 -1.15 10.63
N ASP A 65 -2.14 0.17 10.50
CA ASP A 65 -2.70 1.18 11.39
C ASP A 65 -4.02 1.78 10.89
N VAL A 66 -4.83 0.97 10.23
CA VAL A 66 -6.13 1.37 9.67
C VAL A 66 -7.22 0.35 9.97
N ILE A 67 -8.43 0.82 10.19
CA ILE A 67 -9.63 -0.02 10.37
C ILE A 67 -10.60 0.20 9.21
N TRP A 68 -11.07 -0.90 8.66
CA TRP A 68 -12.02 -0.93 7.56
C TRP A 68 -13.39 -1.41 8.04
N LYS A 69 -14.45 -0.69 7.67
CA LYS A 69 -15.84 -1.11 7.90
C LYS A 69 -16.59 -1.13 6.57
N GLY A 70 -16.85 -2.33 6.07
CA GLY A 70 -17.49 -2.55 4.78
C GLY A 70 -16.88 -3.74 4.02
N PRO A 71 -16.89 -3.70 2.68
CA PRO A 71 -16.31 -4.77 1.86
C PRO A 71 -14.82 -4.96 2.10
N ASN A 72 -14.32 -6.16 1.77
CA ASN A 72 -12.89 -6.43 1.88
C ASN A 72 -12.07 -5.51 0.95
N PRO A 73 -11.17 -4.67 1.48
CA PRO A 73 -10.39 -3.71 0.70
C PRO A 73 -9.51 -4.38 -0.38
N ARG A 74 -8.99 -5.59 -0.09
CA ARG A 74 -8.21 -6.36 -1.06
C ARG A 74 -9.04 -6.79 -2.26
N GLY A 75 -10.29 -7.19 -2.04
CA GLY A 75 -11.20 -7.58 -3.13
C GLY A 75 -11.41 -6.43 -4.10
N ILE A 76 -11.66 -5.22 -3.58
CA ILE A 76 -11.93 -4.04 -4.41
C ILE A 76 -10.75 -3.70 -5.32
N VAL A 77 -9.52 -3.65 -4.80
CA VAL A 77 -8.35 -3.36 -5.65
C VAL A 77 -8.04 -4.50 -6.60
N LEU A 78 -8.31 -5.76 -6.22
CA LEU A 78 -8.10 -6.90 -7.11
C LEU A 78 -9.09 -6.88 -8.29
N ASP A 79 -10.35 -6.60 -8.02
CA ASP A 79 -11.40 -6.53 -9.05
C ASP A 79 -11.17 -5.36 -10.04
N ALA A 80 -10.59 -4.25 -9.55
CA ALA A 80 -10.31 -3.06 -10.35
C ALA A 80 -8.93 -3.11 -11.05
N TRP A 81 -8.04 -4.05 -10.68
CA TRP A 81 -6.68 -4.11 -11.20
C TRP A 81 -6.63 -4.49 -12.70
N GLN A 82 -5.95 -3.67 -13.48
CA GLN A 82 -5.72 -3.88 -14.92
C GLN A 82 -4.21 -3.83 -15.21
N PRO A 83 -3.51 -4.98 -15.21
CA PRO A 83 -2.06 -5.03 -15.31
C PRO A 83 -1.49 -4.44 -16.60
N GLU A 84 -2.30 -4.42 -17.68
CA GLU A 84 -1.86 -3.91 -18.99
C GLU A 84 -1.71 -2.38 -19.00
N ARG A 85 -2.43 -1.67 -18.14
CA ARG A 85 -2.44 -0.20 -18.11
C ARG A 85 -1.94 0.40 -16.79
N MET A 86 -1.89 -0.38 -15.72
CA MET A 86 -1.58 0.10 -14.38
C MET A 86 -0.20 -0.38 -13.91
N GLU A 87 0.60 0.52 -13.36
CA GLU A 87 1.77 0.18 -12.56
C GLU A 87 1.47 0.24 -11.06
N ALA A 88 0.53 1.10 -10.65
CA ALA A 88 -0.04 1.05 -9.32
C ALA A 88 -1.54 1.36 -9.34
N LEU A 89 -2.26 0.71 -8.42
CA LEU A 89 -3.67 0.95 -8.11
C LEU A 89 -3.82 1.15 -6.60
N LEU A 90 -4.19 2.36 -6.20
CA LEU A 90 -4.38 2.77 -4.81
C LEU A 90 -5.84 2.65 -4.40
N LEU A 91 -6.11 2.14 -3.20
CA LEU A 91 -7.44 2.22 -2.63
C LEU A 91 -7.64 3.61 -2.04
N CYS A 92 -8.60 4.35 -2.58
CA CYS A 92 -8.87 5.73 -2.24
C CYS A 92 -10.17 5.84 -1.46
N VAL A 93 -10.14 6.50 -0.31
CA VAL A 93 -11.30 6.70 0.56
C VAL A 93 -11.77 8.14 0.45
N PRO A 94 -13.06 8.41 0.10
CA PRO A 94 -13.59 9.76 0.18
C PRO A 94 -13.42 10.35 1.59
N MET A 95 -12.98 11.59 1.71
CA MET A 95 -12.80 12.26 3.01
C MET A 95 -14.06 12.21 3.89
N ALA A 96 -15.24 12.23 3.30
CA ALA A 96 -16.51 12.09 4.03
C ALA A 96 -16.71 10.71 4.71
N ARG A 97 -15.87 9.72 4.38
CA ARG A 97 -15.87 8.37 4.94
C ARG A 97 -14.59 8.01 5.68
N ALA A 98 -13.65 8.95 5.72
CA ALA A 98 -12.39 8.82 6.45
C ALA A 98 -12.57 9.41 7.85
N LEU A 99 -12.55 8.54 8.87
CA LEU A 99 -12.66 8.91 10.27
C LEU A 99 -11.26 9.14 10.85
N GLU A 100 -11.15 10.08 11.80
CA GLU A 100 -9.90 10.44 12.46
C GLU A 100 -8.78 10.88 11.48
N ARG A 101 -9.20 11.42 10.32
CA ARG A 101 -8.31 11.98 9.32
C ARG A 101 -8.64 13.46 9.12
N ASP A 102 -7.78 14.32 9.62
CA ASP A 102 -7.88 15.78 9.46
C ASP A 102 -7.18 16.27 8.19
N GLY A 103 -7.60 17.42 7.71
CA GLY A 103 -6.99 18.12 6.58
C GLY A 103 -7.58 17.77 5.21
N PRO A 104 -6.91 18.16 4.13
CA PRO A 104 -7.34 17.85 2.76
C PRO A 104 -7.07 16.37 2.44
N GLY A 105 -7.74 15.86 1.40
CA GLY A 105 -7.41 14.58 0.82
C GLY A 105 -6.11 14.63 0.03
N ASP A 106 -5.60 13.46 -0.31
CA ASP A 106 -4.34 13.30 -1.04
C ASP A 106 -4.54 13.41 -2.55
N PHE A 107 -5.74 13.00 -3.05
CA PHE A 107 -6.01 12.84 -4.47
C PHE A 107 -7.42 13.28 -4.87
N THR A 108 -7.54 13.67 -6.12
CA THR A 108 -8.79 13.67 -6.89
C THR A 108 -8.83 12.40 -7.73
N LEU A 109 -9.92 11.62 -7.61
CA LEU A 109 -10.17 10.42 -8.39
C LEU A 109 -11.00 10.77 -9.63
N GLY A 110 -10.43 10.59 -10.81
CA GLY A 110 -11.11 10.80 -12.09
C GLY A 110 -12.10 9.68 -12.43
N PRO A 111 -13.04 9.91 -13.37
CA PRO A 111 -14.05 8.93 -13.76
C PRO A 111 -13.46 7.68 -14.43
N ASP A 112 -12.26 7.76 -14.98
CA ASP A 112 -11.50 6.67 -15.56
C ASP A 112 -10.55 5.97 -14.56
N GLY A 113 -10.58 6.42 -13.30
CA GLY A 113 -9.72 5.94 -12.22
C GLY A 113 -8.36 6.65 -12.15
N ALA A 114 -8.03 7.58 -13.05
CA ALA A 114 -6.78 8.32 -12.97
C ALA A 114 -6.73 9.20 -11.71
N LEU A 115 -5.56 9.26 -11.08
CA LEU A 115 -5.33 10.06 -9.88
C LEU A 115 -4.60 11.35 -10.22
N THR A 116 -5.09 12.47 -9.67
CA THR A 116 -4.38 13.75 -9.65
C THR A 116 -4.16 14.19 -8.20
N PRO A 117 -3.06 14.92 -7.91
CA PRO A 117 -2.81 15.43 -6.58
C PRO A 117 -3.92 16.38 -6.12
N ASP A 118 -4.00 16.57 -4.84
CA ASP A 118 -4.95 17.44 -4.15
C ASP A 118 -6.42 17.09 -4.46
N GLY A 119 -7.21 16.86 -3.45
CA GLY A 119 -8.59 16.50 -3.70
C GLY A 119 -9.32 16.05 -2.45
N ASN A 120 -10.34 15.22 -2.65
CA ASN A 120 -11.23 14.79 -1.60
C ASN A 120 -11.15 13.28 -1.28
N HIS A 121 -10.09 12.62 -1.73
CA HIS A 121 -9.82 11.23 -1.40
C HIS A 121 -8.49 11.09 -0.67
N VAL A 122 -8.44 10.25 0.33
CA VAL A 122 -7.21 9.86 1.03
C VAL A 122 -6.77 8.47 0.57
N TYR A 123 -5.45 8.26 0.49
CA TYR A 123 -4.89 6.91 0.32
C TYR A 123 -5.20 6.07 1.56
N GLY A 124 -6.01 5.03 1.40
CA GLY A 124 -6.48 4.21 2.51
C GLY A 124 -5.46 3.19 3.05
N GLY A 125 -4.24 3.17 2.53
CA GLY A 125 -3.20 2.26 3.04
C GLY A 125 -3.16 0.90 2.34
N VAL A 126 -3.94 0.68 1.27
CA VAL A 126 -3.90 -0.55 0.46
C VAL A 126 -3.62 -0.22 -0.99
N GLN A 127 -2.66 -0.90 -1.59
CA GLN A 127 -2.37 -0.78 -3.02
C GLN A 127 -1.88 -2.09 -3.64
N ILE A 128 -2.09 -2.21 -4.94
CA ILE A 128 -1.34 -3.13 -5.82
C ILE A 128 -0.30 -2.31 -6.56
N ILE A 129 0.93 -2.80 -6.66
CA ILE A 129 2.01 -2.09 -7.33
C ILE A 129 2.95 -3.05 -8.06
N LYS A 130 3.38 -2.69 -9.27
CA LYS A 130 4.47 -3.38 -9.97
C LYS A 130 5.80 -3.05 -9.32
N LEU A 131 6.53 -4.09 -8.94
CA LEU A 131 7.72 -3.96 -8.10
C LEU A 131 8.98 -3.60 -8.89
N ALA A 132 8.97 -3.70 -10.21
CA ALA A 132 10.14 -3.49 -11.06
C ALA A 132 10.70 -2.05 -10.96
N ARG A 133 9.84 -1.02 -10.99
CA ARG A 133 10.27 0.39 -10.95
C ARG A 133 10.99 0.74 -9.64
N ARG A 134 10.56 0.19 -8.50
CA ARG A 134 11.19 0.45 -7.21
C ARG A 134 12.61 -0.13 -7.09
N LEU A 135 12.92 -1.19 -7.84
CA LEU A 135 14.24 -1.80 -7.84
C LEU A 135 15.31 -0.85 -8.42
N ALA A 136 14.91 0.09 -9.25
CA ALA A 136 15.78 1.14 -9.79
C ALA A 136 16.09 2.25 -8.78
N GLN A 137 15.33 2.35 -7.68
CA GLN A 137 15.57 3.35 -6.64
C GLN A 137 16.78 2.97 -5.76
N PRO A 138 17.54 3.96 -5.25
CA PRO A 138 18.64 3.69 -4.35
C PRO A 138 18.16 3.02 -3.06
N ALA A 139 19.04 2.25 -2.41
CA ALA A 139 18.78 1.71 -1.09
C ALA A 139 18.78 2.82 -0.04
N GLY A 140 17.92 2.69 0.98
CA GLY A 140 17.81 3.63 2.08
C GLY A 140 16.39 4.14 2.30
N PRO A 141 16.20 5.06 3.25
CA PRO A 141 14.90 5.65 3.55
C PRO A 141 14.41 6.55 2.42
N PHE A 142 13.21 6.30 1.92
CA PHE A 142 12.50 7.23 1.05
C PHE A 142 10.99 6.97 1.09
N PRO A 143 10.17 8.03 0.95
CA PRO A 143 8.72 7.90 0.88
C PRO A 143 8.26 7.32 -0.45
N ILE A 144 7.05 6.78 -0.50
CA ILE A 144 6.49 6.18 -1.73
C ILE A 144 6.04 7.23 -2.76
N GLN A 145 5.71 8.44 -2.32
CA GLN A 145 5.10 9.49 -3.15
C GLN A 145 5.90 9.83 -4.43
N PRO A 146 7.24 9.91 -4.43
CA PRO A 146 7.99 10.10 -5.68
C PRO A 146 7.73 9.03 -6.74
N LEU A 147 7.56 7.76 -6.34
CA LEU A 147 7.22 6.69 -7.27
C LEU A 147 5.81 6.86 -7.84
N TRP A 148 4.85 7.23 -7.01
CA TRP A 148 3.49 7.53 -7.48
C TRP A 148 3.48 8.72 -8.43
N GLU A 149 4.28 9.76 -8.18
CA GLU A 149 4.37 10.90 -9.05
C GLU A 149 4.98 10.55 -10.43
N GLU A 150 5.99 9.68 -10.48
CA GLU A 150 6.51 9.14 -11.72
C GLU A 150 5.43 8.37 -12.48
N MET A 151 4.74 7.43 -11.82
CA MET A 151 3.65 6.64 -12.42
C MET A 151 2.49 7.52 -12.89
N ARG A 152 2.18 8.60 -12.14
CA ARG A 152 1.16 9.57 -12.53
C ARG A 152 1.53 10.30 -13.81
N ARG A 153 2.78 10.77 -13.94
CA ARG A 153 3.28 11.43 -15.17
C ARG A 153 3.24 10.50 -16.37
N ASP A 154 3.49 9.23 -16.15
CA ASP A 154 3.44 8.18 -17.18
C ASP A 154 1.99 7.71 -17.48
N GLY A 155 0.99 8.20 -16.74
CA GLY A 155 -0.40 7.81 -16.90
C GLY A 155 -0.70 6.36 -16.44
N THR A 156 0.11 5.84 -15.50
CA THR A 156 0.03 4.44 -15.02
C THR A 156 -0.36 4.32 -13.54
N LEU A 157 -0.63 5.46 -12.86
CA LEU A 157 -1.16 5.52 -11.49
C LEU A 157 -2.68 5.66 -11.50
N PHE A 158 -3.37 4.73 -10.86
CA PHE A 158 -4.83 4.71 -10.77
C PHE A 158 -5.31 4.56 -9.34
N GLY A 159 -6.57 4.89 -9.10
CA GLY A 159 -7.28 4.70 -7.85
C GLY A 159 -8.57 3.90 -8.03
N ALA A 160 -8.97 3.20 -6.98
CA ALA A 160 -10.29 2.61 -6.82
C ALA A 160 -10.94 3.19 -5.57
N GLU A 161 -12.21 3.61 -5.66
CA GLU A 161 -12.92 4.16 -4.51
C GLU A 161 -13.34 3.05 -3.54
N TYR A 162 -13.08 3.26 -2.25
CA TYR A 162 -13.60 2.40 -1.20
C TYR A 162 -15.02 2.83 -0.81
N PRO A 163 -16.03 1.95 -0.92
CA PRO A 163 -17.42 2.31 -0.66
C PRO A 163 -17.80 2.30 0.82
N GLY A 164 -16.97 1.75 1.71
CA GLY A 164 -17.20 1.67 3.15
C GLY A 164 -16.63 2.84 3.94
N GLN A 165 -16.53 2.68 5.27
CA GLN A 165 -15.86 3.61 6.18
C GLN A 165 -14.45 3.13 6.49
N TRP A 166 -13.57 4.08 6.72
CA TRP A 166 -12.17 3.86 7.05
C TRP A 166 -11.79 4.76 8.23
N CYS A 167 -10.94 4.27 9.11
CA CYS A 167 -10.47 5.00 10.28
C CYS A 167 -8.95 4.90 10.36
N ASP A 168 -8.28 6.05 10.53
CA ASP A 168 -6.86 6.12 10.86
C ASP A 168 -6.69 5.88 12.36
N VAL A 169 -6.02 4.78 12.71
CA VAL A 169 -5.71 4.43 14.12
C VAL A 169 -4.21 4.48 14.39
N GLY A 170 -3.43 5.12 13.54
CA GLY A 170 -1.99 5.32 13.69
C GLY A 170 -1.61 6.28 14.81
N HIS A 171 -2.59 6.90 15.49
CA HIS A 171 -2.41 7.80 16.64
C HIS A 171 -3.42 7.51 17.75
N PRO A 172 -3.11 7.89 19.02
CA PRO A 172 -3.95 7.52 20.17
C PRO A 172 -5.40 8.00 20.09
N ALA A 173 -5.68 9.16 19.48
CA ALA A 173 -7.05 9.65 19.33
C ALA A 173 -7.89 8.78 18.38
N GLY A 174 -7.30 8.17 17.36
CA GLY A 174 -7.98 7.27 16.43
C GLY A 174 -8.35 5.91 17.03
N ILE A 175 -7.88 5.59 18.27
CA ILE A 175 -8.18 4.33 18.97
C ILE A 175 -9.34 4.50 19.96
N ALA A 176 -9.68 5.72 20.33
CA ALA A 176 -10.74 6.03 21.29
C ALA A 176 -12.12 6.02 20.62
#